data_9b613bbc1486c90ad5cb6eb009216591
#
_entry.id   9b613bbc1486c90ad5cb6eb009216591
#
_cell.length_a   1.000
_cell.length_b   1.000
_cell.length_c   1.000
_cell.angle_alpha   90.00
_cell.angle_beta   90.00
_cell.angle_gamma   90.00
#
_symmetry.space_group_name_H-M   'P 1'
#
loop_
_entity.id
_entity.type
_entity.pdbx_description
1 polymer ?
#
loop_
_entity_poly.entity_id
_entity_poly.type
_entity_poly.pdbx_seq_one_letter_code
_entity_poly.pdbx_strand_id
1 'polypeptide(L)'
;MKKVLATILALVMAIGVTTMAWATETAGETVAKVGETEYATLQDAVNAATEGQTVQLIADTKENVTINKNLTLDLNGKTLTNNGGDTITVQNGATLIINGSGTVDNVTHAKGAIVNYGVTVLNGGTFERSQEKGTYSPYTNGGNSFYTIANYGKMEINAGVTVYNNGGYSSMIRNGGEGTDASTLTINGGTFSGGVNTVKNDAAGVLVINGGNFSNTAQYVIMNWHKTTINNGTFKTLESAEAVLFTSNWGGDAAAATSAGELTITGGTFKRANNTQKMIVDAYNANNTGTASISGGTFDADVSQYLESGKQQNADGSVGNIPRYYYNSTTTTDTKKDDNKGTSPKTFDAGVGIYAVTAVLSVTGMAWTAKKRH
;
A
#
# COMPACT_ATOMS: atom_id res chain seq x y z
N MET A 1 14.82 -12.85 -89.21
CA MET A 1 14.46 -13.61 -88.04
C MET A 1 15.46 -13.42 -86.82
N LYS A 2 16.80 -13.48 -87.08
CA LYS A 2 17.78 -13.33 -86.00
C LYS A 2 17.84 -11.93 -85.30
N LYS A 3 17.50 -10.86 -86.02
CA LYS A 3 17.49 -9.49 -85.44
C LYS A 3 16.24 -9.19 -84.57
N VAL A 4 15.12 -9.82 -84.91
CA VAL A 4 13.86 -9.63 -84.12
C VAL A 4 13.95 -10.39 -82.83
N LEU A 5 14.62 -11.55 -82.81
CA LEU A 5 14.78 -12.34 -81.58
C LEU A 5 15.72 -11.66 -80.54
N ALA A 6 16.75 -10.92 -81.03
CA ALA A 6 17.64 -10.20 -80.17
C ALA A 6 16.97 -8.96 -79.50
N THR A 7 16.03 -8.32 -80.20
CA THR A 7 15.30 -7.13 -79.64
C THR A 7 14.25 -7.59 -78.65
N ILE A 8 13.61 -8.76 -78.83
CA ILE A 8 12.65 -9.27 -77.87
C ILE A 8 13.36 -9.77 -76.57
N LEU A 9 14.56 -10.36 -76.73
CA LEU A 9 15.32 -10.82 -75.56
C LEU A 9 15.90 -9.64 -74.75
N ALA A 10 16.30 -8.54 -75.43
CA ALA A 10 16.75 -7.32 -74.73
C ALA A 10 15.59 -6.60 -74.00
N LEU A 11 14.37 -6.64 -74.54
CA LEU A 11 13.19 -6.06 -73.92
C LEU A 11 12.71 -6.86 -72.68
N VAL A 12 12.84 -8.18 -72.73
CA VAL A 12 12.48 -9.05 -71.58
C VAL A 12 13.50 -8.91 -70.44
N MET A 13 14.79 -8.65 -70.72
CA MET A 13 15.79 -8.38 -69.70
C MET A 13 15.70 -6.96 -69.14
N ALA A 14 15.13 -6.00 -69.86
CA ALA A 14 14.96 -4.63 -69.35
C ALA A 14 13.71 -4.51 -68.42
N ILE A 15 12.77 -5.46 -68.46
CA ILE A 15 11.60 -5.47 -67.58
C ILE A 15 11.88 -6.30 -66.29
N GLY A 16 12.95 -7.08 -66.27
CA GLY A 16 13.29 -7.99 -65.16
C GLY A 16 14.18 -7.41 -64.07
N VAL A 17 14.59 -6.16 -64.14
CA VAL A 17 15.37 -5.47 -63.08
C VAL A 17 14.63 -4.19 -62.69
N THR A 18 13.39 -4.31 -62.29
CA THR A 18 12.93 -3.48 -61.22
C THR A 18 13.66 -4.00 -60.00
N THR A 19 14.78 -3.40 -59.63
CA THR A 19 15.25 -3.45 -58.29
C THR A 19 14.05 -2.99 -57.44
N MET A 20 13.34 -3.93 -56.84
CA MET A 20 12.65 -3.61 -55.61
C MET A 20 13.80 -3.12 -54.71
N ALA A 21 13.98 -1.84 -54.66
CA ALA A 21 14.57 -1.19 -53.51
C ALA A 21 13.59 -1.55 -52.41
N TRP A 22 13.85 -2.63 -51.71
CA TRP A 22 13.37 -2.81 -50.36
C TRP A 22 13.96 -1.58 -49.70
N ALA A 23 13.13 -0.55 -49.45
CA ALA A 23 13.41 0.38 -48.43
C ALA A 23 13.68 -0.53 -47.22
N THR A 24 14.90 -0.68 -46.82
CA THR A 24 15.23 -0.98 -45.45
C THR A 24 14.66 0.20 -44.70
N GLU A 25 13.36 0.12 -44.33
CA GLU A 25 12.92 0.80 -43.15
C GLU A 25 13.98 0.38 -42.13
N THR A 26 14.78 1.32 -41.70
CA THR A 26 15.50 1.18 -40.45
C THR A 26 14.39 0.81 -39.48
N ALA A 27 14.34 -0.47 -39.12
CA ALA A 27 13.40 -0.95 -38.13
C ALA A 27 13.57 -0.03 -36.92
N GLY A 28 12.57 0.81 -36.64
CA GLY A 28 12.59 1.69 -35.48
C GLY A 28 12.90 0.80 -34.29
N GLU A 29 13.64 1.33 -33.33
CA GLU A 29 13.98 0.60 -32.12
C GLU A 29 12.70 0.05 -31.51
N THR A 30 12.60 -1.28 -31.40
CA THR A 30 11.43 -1.95 -30.82
C THR A 30 11.50 -1.88 -29.31
N VAL A 31 10.40 -1.58 -28.64
CA VAL A 31 10.36 -1.36 -27.21
C VAL A 31 9.58 -2.43 -26.44
N ALA A 32 8.74 -3.18 -27.13
CA ALA A 32 7.93 -4.22 -26.50
C ALA A 32 7.76 -5.43 -27.42
N LYS A 33 7.41 -6.59 -26.84
CA LYS A 33 7.09 -7.80 -27.60
C LYS A 33 5.91 -8.57 -27.01
N VAL A 34 5.23 -9.33 -27.88
CA VAL A 34 4.23 -10.34 -27.53
C VAL A 34 4.67 -11.66 -28.17
N GLY A 35 5.04 -12.65 -27.34
CA GLY A 35 5.74 -13.83 -27.83
C GLY A 35 7.05 -13.44 -28.52
N GLU A 36 7.20 -13.81 -29.80
CA GLU A 36 8.37 -13.47 -30.61
C GLU A 36 8.17 -12.21 -31.49
N THR A 37 6.98 -11.62 -31.48
CA THR A 37 6.68 -10.43 -32.31
C THR A 37 7.00 -9.17 -31.55
N GLU A 38 7.86 -8.34 -32.13
CA GLU A 38 8.30 -7.08 -31.57
C GLU A 38 7.51 -5.89 -32.12
N TYR A 39 7.38 -4.83 -31.30
CA TYR A 39 6.60 -3.64 -31.59
C TYR A 39 7.40 -2.38 -31.26
N ALA A 40 7.25 -1.36 -32.11
CA ALA A 40 7.90 -0.06 -31.94
C ALA A 40 7.32 0.73 -30.78
N THR A 41 6.09 0.44 -30.33
CA THR A 41 5.46 1.07 -29.17
C THR A 41 4.87 0.01 -28.23
N LEU A 42 4.85 0.33 -26.93
CA LEU A 42 4.19 -0.53 -25.95
C LEU A 42 2.68 -0.59 -26.19
N GLN A 43 2.07 0.55 -26.60
CA GLN A 43 0.64 0.57 -26.90
C GLN A 43 0.27 -0.34 -28.07
N ASP A 44 1.10 -0.42 -29.14
CA ASP A 44 0.86 -1.33 -30.24
C ASP A 44 0.96 -2.80 -29.81
N ALA A 45 1.93 -3.13 -28.95
CA ALA A 45 2.04 -4.46 -28.37
C ALA A 45 0.79 -4.81 -27.53
N VAL A 46 0.32 -3.87 -26.69
CA VAL A 46 -0.93 -4.02 -25.91
C VAL A 46 -2.13 -4.23 -26.84
N ASN A 47 -2.22 -3.46 -27.93
CA ASN A 47 -3.32 -3.58 -28.89
C ASN A 47 -3.33 -4.95 -29.61
N ALA A 48 -2.15 -5.43 -29.98
CA ALA A 48 -1.96 -6.71 -30.68
C ALA A 48 -2.13 -7.93 -29.77
N ALA A 49 -1.84 -7.80 -28.47
CA ALA A 49 -2.00 -8.88 -27.51
C ALA A 49 -3.47 -9.35 -27.44
N THR A 50 -3.68 -10.66 -27.35
CA THR A 50 -4.98 -11.26 -27.04
C THR A 50 -5.16 -11.38 -25.52
N GLU A 51 -6.39 -11.72 -25.10
CA GLU A 51 -6.73 -11.89 -23.68
C GLU A 51 -5.76 -12.84 -22.97
N GLY A 52 -5.23 -12.38 -21.82
CA GLY A 52 -4.34 -13.14 -20.95
C GLY A 52 -2.89 -13.25 -21.43
N GLN A 53 -2.55 -12.70 -22.60
CA GLN A 53 -1.16 -12.74 -23.05
C GLN A 53 -0.25 -11.80 -22.23
N THR A 54 1.04 -12.12 -22.28
CA THR A 54 2.09 -11.28 -21.71
C THR A 54 2.66 -10.35 -22.79
N VAL A 55 2.67 -9.07 -22.48
CA VAL A 55 3.43 -8.03 -23.16
C VAL A 55 4.69 -7.79 -22.36
N GLN A 56 5.86 -7.91 -22.97
CA GLN A 56 7.15 -7.71 -22.32
C GLN A 56 7.83 -6.45 -22.84
N LEU A 57 8.32 -5.59 -21.95
CA LEU A 57 9.22 -4.51 -22.33
C LEU A 57 10.60 -5.08 -22.69
N ILE A 58 11.16 -4.60 -23.79
CA ILE A 58 12.52 -4.96 -24.24
C ILE A 58 13.46 -3.78 -24.29
N ALA A 59 12.94 -2.55 -24.25
CA ALA A 59 13.70 -1.32 -24.09
C ALA A 59 12.94 -0.33 -23.18
N ASP A 60 13.66 0.68 -22.68
CA ASP A 60 13.04 1.81 -22.01
C ASP A 60 12.19 2.60 -23.00
N THR A 61 11.03 3.07 -22.57
CA THR A 61 10.13 3.81 -23.45
C THR A 61 9.43 4.96 -22.75
N LYS A 62 8.96 5.92 -23.55
CA LYS A 62 8.23 7.10 -23.08
C LYS A 62 6.85 7.16 -23.75
N GLU A 63 5.86 6.61 -23.07
CA GLU A 63 4.49 6.45 -23.58
C GLU A 63 3.44 6.64 -22.49
N ASN A 64 2.22 6.97 -22.90
CA ASN A 64 1.01 6.79 -22.09
C ASN A 64 0.31 5.53 -22.60
N VAL A 65 0.04 4.57 -21.72
CA VAL A 65 -0.50 3.26 -22.10
C VAL A 65 -1.89 3.06 -21.51
N THR A 66 -2.82 2.69 -22.37
CA THR A 66 -4.19 2.35 -21.98
C THR A 66 -4.41 0.85 -22.09
N ILE A 67 -4.83 0.25 -20.97
CA ILE A 67 -5.16 -1.16 -20.87
C ILE A 67 -6.68 -1.32 -20.90
N ASN A 68 -7.20 -1.94 -21.92
CA ASN A 68 -8.64 -2.14 -22.17
C ASN A 68 -9.07 -3.61 -22.27
N LYS A 69 -8.18 -4.51 -21.94
CA LYS A 69 -8.37 -5.99 -21.93
C LYS A 69 -7.52 -6.63 -20.83
N ASN A 70 -7.72 -7.91 -20.61
CA ASN A 70 -6.92 -8.65 -19.63
C ASN A 70 -5.56 -9.01 -20.22
N LEU A 71 -4.48 -8.61 -19.57
CA LEU A 71 -3.12 -8.97 -19.96
C LEU A 71 -2.13 -8.90 -18.80
N THR A 72 -0.95 -9.45 -19.03
CA THR A 72 0.20 -9.29 -18.14
C THR A 72 1.21 -8.36 -18.82
N LEU A 73 1.72 -7.38 -18.07
CA LEU A 73 2.86 -6.55 -18.46
C LEU A 73 4.09 -7.00 -17.66
N ASP A 74 5.10 -7.50 -18.36
CA ASP A 74 6.42 -7.79 -17.78
C ASP A 74 7.34 -6.59 -18.03
N LEU A 75 7.73 -5.92 -16.96
CA LEU A 75 8.63 -4.76 -17.03
C LEU A 75 10.06 -5.14 -17.42
N ASN A 76 10.48 -6.38 -17.18
CA ASN A 76 11.76 -6.94 -17.61
C ASN A 76 12.98 -6.02 -17.35
N GLY A 77 13.00 -5.35 -16.20
CA GLY A 77 14.06 -4.42 -15.81
C GLY A 77 14.07 -3.07 -16.54
N LYS A 78 13.03 -2.76 -17.32
CA LYS A 78 12.95 -1.56 -18.15
C LYS A 78 12.15 -0.46 -17.46
N THR A 79 12.31 0.76 -17.98
CA THR A 79 11.61 1.96 -17.51
C THR A 79 10.55 2.38 -18.53
N LEU A 80 9.32 2.50 -18.04
CA LEU A 80 8.21 3.14 -18.72
C LEU A 80 7.97 4.52 -18.11
N THR A 81 8.26 5.57 -18.84
CA THR A 81 7.98 6.97 -18.44
C THR A 81 6.81 7.51 -19.26
N ASN A 82 5.97 8.33 -18.67
CA ASN A 82 4.82 8.91 -19.37
C ASN A 82 5.23 9.97 -20.40
N ASN A 83 4.31 10.25 -21.34
CA ASN A 83 4.40 11.31 -22.34
C ASN A 83 3.26 12.35 -22.16
N GLY A 84 3.30 13.10 -21.05
CA GLY A 84 2.37 14.21 -20.78
C GLY A 84 1.04 13.79 -20.14
N GLY A 85 0.69 12.50 -20.11
CA GLY A 85 -0.52 11.96 -19.49
C GLY A 85 -0.23 11.08 -18.26
N ASP A 86 -1.22 10.32 -17.81
CA ASP A 86 -1.00 9.21 -16.87
C ASP A 86 -0.18 8.13 -17.58
N THR A 87 0.76 7.47 -16.86
CA THR A 87 1.66 6.52 -17.50
C THR A 87 0.90 5.26 -17.92
N ILE A 88 0.16 4.66 -16.99
CA ILE A 88 -0.70 3.51 -17.26
C ILE A 88 -2.13 3.84 -16.79
N THR A 89 -3.08 3.68 -17.69
CA THR A 89 -4.52 3.75 -17.36
C THR A 89 -5.16 2.40 -17.60
N VAL A 90 -5.72 1.77 -16.55
CA VAL A 90 -6.47 0.51 -16.65
C VAL A 90 -7.96 0.83 -16.68
N GLN A 91 -8.61 0.48 -17.78
CA GLN A 91 -10.03 0.77 -17.98
C GLN A 91 -10.94 -0.19 -17.21
N ASN A 92 -12.14 0.25 -16.94
CA ASN A 92 -13.17 -0.60 -16.35
C ASN A 92 -13.40 -1.85 -17.23
N GLY A 93 -13.50 -3.02 -16.59
CA GLY A 93 -13.62 -4.31 -17.25
C GLY A 93 -12.27 -4.96 -17.67
N ALA A 94 -11.16 -4.23 -17.60
CA ALA A 94 -9.84 -4.77 -17.88
C ALA A 94 -9.14 -5.27 -16.62
N THR A 95 -8.27 -6.27 -16.80
CA THR A 95 -7.35 -6.75 -15.75
C THR A 95 -5.91 -6.60 -16.22
N LEU A 96 -5.10 -5.89 -15.42
CA LEU A 96 -3.66 -5.75 -15.63
C LEU A 96 -2.90 -6.45 -14.51
N ILE A 97 -2.01 -7.36 -14.87
CA ILE A 97 -1.01 -7.93 -13.94
C ILE A 97 0.34 -7.35 -14.34
N ILE A 98 1.06 -6.72 -13.39
CA ILE A 98 2.42 -6.24 -13.62
C ILE A 98 3.41 -7.14 -12.90
N ASN A 99 4.35 -7.70 -13.66
CA ASN A 99 5.41 -8.58 -13.21
C ASN A 99 6.80 -7.99 -13.50
N GLY A 100 7.81 -8.63 -12.93
CA GLY A 100 9.21 -8.30 -13.18
C GLY A 100 9.71 -7.10 -12.39
N SER A 101 11.03 -6.91 -12.44
CA SER A 101 11.67 -5.68 -12.01
C SER A 101 11.56 -4.63 -13.12
N GLY A 102 11.69 -3.38 -12.79
CA GLY A 102 11.60 -2.24 -13.72
C GLY A 102 10.88 -1.07 -13.05
N THR A 103 10.71 0.01 -13.78
CA THR A 103 10.13 1.25 -13.24
C THR A 103 8.99 1.75 -14.10
N VAL A 104 7.90 2.13 -13.46
CA VAL A 104 6.82 2.92 -14.06
C VAL A 104 6.83 4.29 -13.40
N ASP A 105 7.30 5.29 -14.14
CA ASP A 105 7.48 6.65 -13.66
C ASP A 105 6.48 7.62 -14.30
N ASN A 106 6.03 8.59 -13.53
CA ASN A 106 5.28 9.73 -14.07
C ASN A 106 5.98 11.04 -13.73
N VAL A 107 6.41 11.76 -14.76
CA VAL A 107 7.15 13.03 -14.64
C VAL A 107 6.27 14.27 -14.92
N THR A 108 4.98 14.09 -15.13
CA THR A 108 4.05 15.17 -15.44
C THR A 108 3.26 15.60 -14.21
N HIS A 109 3.17 16.91 -13.99
CA HIS A 109 2.34 17.46 -12.92
C HIS A 109 0.87 17.02 -13.06
N ALA A 110 0.22 16.73 -11.95
CA ALA A 110 -1.17 16.29 -11.85
C ALA A 110 -1.51 14.99 -12.62
N LYS A 111 -0.52 14.10 -12.82
CA LYS A 111 -0.67 12.81 -13.47
C LYS A 111 -0.06 11.70 -12.63
N GLY A 112 -0.62 10.49 -12.71
CA GLY A 112 -0.21 9.31 -11.96
C GLY A 112 0.63 8.31 -12.77
N ALA A 113 1.42 7.51 -12.07
CA ALA A 113 2.08 6.36 -12.68
C ALA A 113 1.06 5.27 -13.06
N ILE A 114 0.06 5.05 -12.19
CA ILE A 114 -1.08 4.16 -12.48
C ILE A 114 -2.38 4.85 -12.08
N VAL A 115 -3.35 4.83 -13.00
CA VAL A 115 -4.75 5.16 -12.75
C VAL A 115 -5.59 3.93 -13.08
N ASN A 116 -6.17 3.31 -12.05
CA ASN A 116 -6.89 2.04 -12.18
C ASN A 116 -8.40 2.20 -12.01
N TYR A 117 -9.17 1.90 -13.04
CA TYR A 117 -10.63 1.77 -12.99
C TYR A 117 -11.10 0.31 -13.08
N GLY A 118 -10.20 -0.61 -13.44
CA GLY A 118 -10.44 -2.03 -13.60
C GLY A 118 -9.92 -2.86 -12.43
N VAL A 119 -9.21 -3.92 -12.77
CA VAL A 119 -8.51 -4.78 -11.82
C VAL A 119 -6.99 -4.69 -12.08
N THR A 120 -6.21 -4.43 -11.06
CA THR A 120 -4.75 -4.38 -11.18
C THR A 120 -4.09 -5.22 -10.09
N VAL A 121 -3.13 -6.06 -10.49
CA VAL A 121 -2.28 -6.83 -9.57
C VAL A 121 -0.82 -6.45 -9.82
N LEU A 122 -0.15 -5.93 -8.80
CA LEU A 122 1.26 -5.57 -8.85
C LEU A 122 2.07 -6.63 -8.11
N ASN A 123 2.86 -7.41 -8.83
CA ASN A 123 3.73 -8.45 -8.27
C ASN A 123 5.19 -8.02 -8.16
N GLY A 124 5.59 -6.95 -8.84
CA GLY A 124 6.94 -6.41 -8.82
C GLY A 124 7.00 -5.02 -9.44
N GLY A 125 8.20 -4.47 -9.49
CA GLY A 125 8.47 -3.16 -10.08
C GLY A 125 8.46 -2.01 -9.09
N THR A 126 8.98 -0.89 -9.56
CA THR A 126 8.97 0.40 -8.88
C THR A 126 7.97 1.32 -9.54
N PHE A 127 7.10 1.92 -8.75
CA PHE A 127 6.11 2.90 -9.23
C PHE A 127 6.42 4.23 -8.56
N GLU A 128 6.68 5.27 -9.36
CA GLU A 128 7.16 6.52 -8.82
C GLU A 128 6.66 7.76 -9.57
N ARG A 129 6.83 8.89 -8.91
CA ARG A 129 6.74 10.23 -9.49
C ARG A 129 8.06 10.94 -9.21
N SER A 130 9.08 10.60 -10.03
CA SER A 130 10.47 11.01 -9.82
C SER A 130 10.70 12.51 -9.86
N GLN A 131 9.86 13.24 -10.61
CA GLN A 131 9.94 14.70 -10.75
C GLN A 131 8.99 15.45 -9.81
N GLU A 132 8.29 14.74 -8.91
CA GLU A 132 7.46 15.39 -7.92
C GLU A 132 8.28 16.32 -7.05
N LYS A 133 7.77 17.54 -6.90
CA LYS A 133 8.40 18.59 -6.08
C LYS A 133 7.36 19.15 -5.14
N GLY A 134 7.78 19.50 -3.96
CA GLY A 134 6.92 20.12 -2.98
C GLY A 134 6.99 19.43 -1.64
N THR A 135 6.60 20.15 -0.63
CA THR A 135 6.55 19.69 0.73
C THR A 135 5.18 20.01 1.32
N TYR A 136 4.74 19.20 2.24
CA TYR A 136 3.44 19.38 2.90
C TYR A 136 3.33 20.73 3.62
N SER A 137 4.35 21.16 4.29
CA SER A 137 4.27 22.40 5.08
C SER A 137 5.49 23.31 4.86
N PRO A 138 5.26 24.57 4.61
CA PRO A 138 4.01 25.23 4.23
C PRO A 138 3.75 25.00 2.74
N TYR A 139 2.67 24.57 2.30
CA TYR A 139 2.20 24.30 0.90
C TYR A 139 2.80 25.20 -0.20
N THR A 140 4.11 25.34 -0.26
CA THR A 140 4.74 26.48 -0.89
C THR A 140 5.19 26.28 -2.31
N ASN A 141 5.28 25.07 -2.81
CA ASN A 141 5.93 24.88 -4.10
C ASN A 141 5.18 23.93 -5.02
N GLY A 142 4.38 24.48 -5.88
CA GLY A 142 3.98 23.79 -7.09
C GLY A 142 2.55 23.31 -7.12
N GLY A 143 1.75 23.72 -6.17
CA GLY A 143 0.35 23.33 -6.15
C GLY A 143 0.17 21.84 -5.87
N ASN A 144 -1.07 21.43 -5.76
CA ASN A 144 -1.42 20.05 -5.55
C ASN A 144 -0.98 19.23 -6.75
N SER A 145 -0.19 18.24 -6.53
CA SER A 145 0.17 17.25 -7.51
C SER A 145 -0.84 16.10 -7.52
N PHE A 146 -0.48 14.95 -8.03
CA PHE A 146 -1.36 13.82 -8.14
C PHE A 146 -0.80 12.62 -7.36
N TYR A 147 -1.58 11.57 -7.23
CA TYR A 147 -1.15 10.33 -6.60
C TYR A 147 -0.17 9.58 -7.51
N THR A 148 0.80 8.89 -6.94
CA THR A 148 1.60 7.93 -7.72
C THR A 148 0.70 6.82 -8.25
N ILE A 149 -0.18 6.31 -7.40
CA ILE A 149 -1.20 5.32 -7.78
C ILE A 149 -2.58 5.84 -7.36
N ALA A 150 -3.51 5.93 -8.31
CA ALA A 150 -4.92 6.21 -8.06
C ALA A 150 -5.77 4.98 -8.38
N ASN A 151 -6.35 4.36 -7.35
CA ASN A 151 -7.20 3.19 -7.49
C ASN A 151 -8.67 3.55 -7.30
N TYR A 152 -9.45 3.42 -8.37
CA TYR A 152 -10.90 3.57 -8.40
C TYR A 152 -11.63 2.23 -8.64
N GLY A 153 -10.88 1.16 -8.85
CA GLY A 153 -11.36 -0.21 -9.07
C GLY A 153 -10.90 -1.16 -7.98
N LYS A 154 -10.35 -2.29 -8.40
CA LYS A 154 -9.77 -3.29 -7.51
C LYS A 154 -8.26 -3.36 -7.71
N MET A 155 -7.50 -3.32 -6.61
CA MET A 155 -6.04 -3.41 -6.70
C MET A 155 -5.47 -4.31 -5.62
N GLU A 156 -4.46 -5.09 -6.01
CA GLU A 156 -3.64 -5.89 -5.12
C GLU A 156 -2.17 -5.52 -5.31
N ILE A 157 -1.45 -5.29 -4.20
CA ILE A 157 -0.02 -4.96 -4.20
C ILE A 157 0.72 -6.01 -3.38
N ASN A 158 1.68 -6.70 -4.02
CA ASN A 158 2.42 -7.80 -3.44
C ASN A 158 3.86 -7.42 -3.02
N ALA A 159 4.55 -8.32 -2.33
CA ALA A 159 5.80 -8.04 -1.63
C ALA A 159 6.96 -7.52 -2.51
N GLY A 160 6.97 -7.83 -3.81
CA GLY A 160 8.01 -7.39 -4.76
C GLY A 160 7.91 -5.94 -5.21
N VAL A 161 6.90 -5.20 -4.75
CA VAL A 161 6.59 -3.85 -5.22
C VAL A 161 7.26 -2.79 -4.36
N THR A 162 7.78 -1.75 -5.02
CA THR A 162 8.19 -0.50 -4.39
C THR A 162 7.34 0.65 -4.92
N VAL A 163 6.79 1.47 -4.03
CA VAL A 163 6.11 2.72 -4.40
C VAL A 163 6.85 3.87 -3.75
N TYR A 164 7.22 4.84 -4.55
CA TYR A 164 8.01 5.97 -4.11
C TYR A 164 7.41 7.29 -4.62
N ASN A 165 7.46 8.32 -3.76
CA ASN A 165 7.17 9.69 -4.16
C ASN A 165 8.26 10.60 -3.57
N ASN A 166 8.98 11.30 -4.43
CA ASN A 166 10.08 12.17 -4.02
C ASN A 166 9.63 13.42 -3.26
N GLY A 167 8.36 13.81 -3.41
CA GLY A 167 7.77 14.94 -2.71
C GLY A 167 6.84 14.52 -1.58
N GLY A 168 6.71 15.38 -0.55
CA GLY A 168 5.75 15.22 0.54
C GLY A 168 4.44 15.98 0.32
N TYR A 169 4.10 16.37 -0.90
CA TYR A 169 2.97 17.27 -1.15
C TYR A 169 1.65 16.54 -1.40
N SER A 170 1.67 15.44 -2.13
CA SER A 170 0.49 14.61 -2.42
C SER A 170 0.52 13.30 -1.67
N SER A 171 -0.66 12.74 -1.38
CA SER A 171 -0.74 11.35 -0.94
C SER A 171 -0.16 10.45 -2.03
N MET A 172 0.53 9.39 -1.64
CA MET A 172 1.22 8.53 -2.60
C MET A 172 0.25 7.57 -3.29
N ILE A 173 -0.59 6.89 -2.52
CA ILE A 173 -1.63 6.00 -3.03
C ILE A 173 -3.00 6.53 -2.60
N ARG A 174 -3.93 6.64 -3.55
CA ARG A 174 -5.34 6.87 -3.29
C ARG A 174 -6.13 5.60 -3.55
N ASN A 175 -6.98 5.21 -2.63
CA ASN A 175 -7.98 4.17 -2.80
C ASN A 175 -9.37 4.77 -2.59
N GLY A 176 -10.22 4.71 -3.58
CA GLY A 176 -11.53 5.35 -3.53
C GLY A 176 -11.57 6.67 -4.27
N GLY A 177 -12.74 7.26 -4.33
CA GLY A 177 -12.98 8.50 -5.05
C GLY A 177 -14.31 9.11 -4.71
N GLU A 178 -14.64 10.15 -5.44
CA GLU A 178 -15.94 10.80 -5.40
C GLU A 178 -16.96 9.92 -6.13
N GLY A 179 -17.55 8.96 -5.46
CA GLY A 179 -18.52 8.06 -6.06
C GLY A 179 -19.11 7.09 -5.06
N THR A 180 -20.12 6.35 -5.50
CA THR A 180 -20.82 5.34 -4.70
C THR A 180 -20.22 3.95 -4.87
N ASP A 181 -19.34 3.74 -5.87
CA ASP A 181 -18.74 2.44 -6.15
C ASP A 181 -17.57 2.18 -5.21
N ALA A 182 -17.60 1.03 -4.55
CA ALA A 182 -16.57 0.62 -3.62
C ALA A 182 -15.29 0.20 -4.37
N SER A 183 -14.23 0.98 -4.23
CA SER A 183 -12.91 0.55 -4.61
C SER A 183 -12.27 -0.30 -3.52
N THR A 184 -11.47 -1.28 -3.91
CA THR A 184 -10.78 -2.15 -2.97
C THR A 184 -9.28 -2.13 -3.23
N LEU A 185 -8.50 -1.98 -2.15
CA LEU A 185 -7.06 -2.08 -2.18
C LEU A 185 -6.60 -3.08 -1.13
N THR A 186 -5.88 -4.12 -1.57
CA THR A 186 -5.22 -5.08 -0.69
C THR A 186 -3.71 -4.92 -0.83
N ILE A 187 -3.01 -4.68 0.26
CA ILE A 187 -1.55 -4.60 0.31
C ILE A 187 -1.04 -5.82 1.08
N ASN A 188 -0.46 -6.79 0.37
CA ASN A 188 0.10 -8.01 0.95
C ASN A 188 1.56 -7.84 1.37
N GLY A 189 2.24 -6.80 0.89
CA GLY A 189 3.63 -6.50 1.20
C GLY A 189 4.12 -5.34 0.35
N GLY A 190 5.45 -5.19 0.27
CA GLY A 190 6.09 -4.14 -0.51
C GLY A 190 6.75 -3.07 0.35
N THR A 191 7.38 -2.10 -0.31
CA THR A 191 8.06 -0.97 0.31
C THR A 191 7.45 0.33 -0.19
N PHE A 192 7.05 1.17 0.76
CA PHE A 192 6.34 2.42 0.50
C PHE A 192 7.08 3.56 1.18
N SER A 193 7.55 4.55 0.42
CA SER A 193 8.37 5.62 0.97
C SER A 193 8.00 6.98 0.40
N GLY A 194 7.60 7.91 1.26
CA GLY A 194 7.26 9.28 0.90
C GLY A 194 5.75 9.57 0.89
N GLY A 195 5.41 10.69 0.27
CA GLY A 195 4.07 11.22 0.22
C GLY A 195 3.66 12.01 1.47
N VAL A 196 2.67 12.89 1.35
CA VAL A 196 2.03 13.54 2.49
C VAL A 196 1.30 12.51 3.34
N ASN A 197 0.58 11.60 2.71
CA ASN A 197 0.07 10.36 3.28
C ASN A 197 0.56 9.21 2.41
N THR A 198 0.96 8.10 2.99
CA THR A 198 1.36 6.96 2.17
C THR A 198 0.14 6.36 1.48
N VAL A 199 -0.93 6.07 2.22
CA VAL A 199 -2.19 5.62 1.66
C VAL A 199 -3.32 6.52 2.16
N LYS A 200 -4.05 7.11 1.22
CA LYS A 200 -5.32 7.78 1.46
C LYS A 200 -6.45 6.84 1.04
N ASN A 201 -7.14 6.28 2.01
CA ASN A 201 -8.37 5.51 1.80
C ASN A 201 -9.55 6.46 1.85
N ASP A 202 -10.05 6.85 0.69
CA ASP A 202 -11.12 7.85 0.54
C ASP A 202 -12.52 7.24 0.78
N ALA A 203 -13.55 8.05 0.66
CA ALA A 203 -14.92 7.60 0.78
C ALA A 203 -15.20 6.41 -0.16
N ALA A 204 -16.01 5.46 0.30
CA ALA A 204 -16.30 4.17 -0.34
C ALA A 204 -15.08 3.22 -0.50
N GLY A 205 -13.87 3.65 -0.17
CA GLY A 205 -12.66 2.81 -0.27
C GLY A 205 -12.59 1.75 0.83
N VAL A 206 -12.34 0.51 0.47
CA VAL A 206 -12.01 -0.57 1.40
C VAL A 206 -10.53 -0.92 1.27
N LEU A 207 -9.79 -0.75 2.37
CA LEU A 207 -8.35 -1.00 2.44
C LEU A 207 -8.06 -2.15 3.39
N VAL A 208 -7.28 -3.13 2.91
CA VAL A 208 -6.73 -4.22 3.74
C VAL A 208 -5.22 -4.24 3.62
N ILE A 209 -4.50 -4.18 4.74
CA ILE A 209 -3.04 -4.25 4.79
C ILE A 209 -2.64 -5.52 5.54
N ASN A 210 -2.07 -6.47 4.81
CA ASN A 210 -1.57 -7.74 5.33
C ASN A 210 -0.06 -7.71 5.64
N GLY A 211 0.65 -6.68 5.15
CA GLY A 211 2.09 -6.51 5.34
C GLY A 211 2.61 -5.28 4.62
N GLY A 212 3.94 -5.12 4.62
CA GLY A 212 4.63 -4.02 3.96
C GLY A 212 5.34 -3.08 4.92
N ASN A 213 6.26 -2.28 4.36
CA ASN A 213 7.03 -1.29 5.09
C ASN A 213 6.66 0.11 4.60
N PHE A 214 6.11 0.92 5.48
CA PHE A 214 5.66 2.27 5.19
C PHE A 214 6.52 3.27 5.96
N SER A 215 7.20 4.17 5.25
CA SER A 215 8.18 5.09 5.84
C SER A 215 8.16 6.47 5.18
N ASN A 216 8.84 7.41 5.80
CA ASN A 216 9.05 8.78 5.28
C ASN A 216 7.75 9.53 4.95
N THR A 217 6.67 9.27 5.68
CA THR A 217 5.36 9.92 5.51
C THR A 217 5.33 11.24 6.25
N ALA A 218 4.85 12.29 5.60
CA ALA A 218 4.94 13.66 6.11
C ALA A 218 3.74 14.08 6.97
N GLN A 219 2.56 13.47 6.85
CA GLN A 219 1.39 13.78 7.67
C GLN A 219 0.82 12.52 8.36
N TYR A 220 0.21 11.59 7.61
CA TYR A 220 -0.30 10.32 8.13
C TYR A 220 0.22 9.16 7.26
N VAL A 221 0.60 8.05 7.88
CA VAL A 221 0.93 6.85 7.07
C VAL A 221 -0.33 6.32 6.42
N ILE A 222 -1.39 6.16 7.18
CA ILE A 222 -2.72 5.81 6.68
C ILE A 222 -3.70 6.93 7.03
N MET A 223 -4.31 7.52 6.00
CA MET A 223 -5.42 8.46 6.12
C MET A 223 -6.70 7.75 5.71
N ASN A 224 -7.54 7.39 6.67
CA ASN A 224 -8.74 6.60 6.45
C ASN A 224 -10.01 7.42 6.59
N TRP A 225 -10.80 7.45 5.50
CA TRP A 225 -12.13 8.09 5.46
C TRP A 225 -13.27 7.08 5.35
N HIS A 226 -12.98 5.76 5.25
CA HIS A 226 -14.03 4.74 5.18
C HIS A 226 -13.64 3.51 6.00
N LYS A 227 -13.27 2.40 5.36
CA LYS A 227 -12.97 1.14 6.06
C LYS A 227 -11.54 0.71 5.82
N THR A 228 -10.77 0.57 6.89
CA THR A 228 -9.40 0.08 6.84
C THR A 228 -9.18 -1.03 7.86
N THR A 229 -8.60 -2.14 7.41
CA THR A 229 -8.13 -3.23 8.26
C THR A 229 -6.61 -3.38 8.11
N ILE A 230 -5.88 -3.36 9.22
CA ILE A 230 -4.44 -3.58 9.27
C ILE A 230 -4.18 -4.87 10.03
N ASN A 231 -3.72 -5.89 9.31
CA ASN A 231 -3.39 -7.20 9.88
C ASN A 231 -1.90 -7.31 10.25
N ASN A 232 -1.02 -6.62 9.51
CA ASN A 232 0.41 -6.59 9.77
C ASN A 232 1.07 -5.44 8.98
N GLY A 233 2.37 -5.23 9.19
CA GLY A 233 3.18 -4.22 8.51
C GLY A 233 3.99 -3.36 9.48
N THR A 234 4.87 -2.53 8.94
CA THR A 234 5.65 -1.55 9.72
C THR A 234 5.32 -0.15 9.23
N PHE A 235 4.92 0.72 10.16
CA PHE A 235 4.44 2.06 9.87
C PHE A 235 5.27 3.09 10.62
N LYS A 236 5.92 4.01 9.90
CA LYS A 236 6.80 5.03 10.48
C LYS A 236 6.58 6.39 9.82
N THR A 237 6.50 7.43 10.64
CA THR A 237 6.35 8.82 10.20
C THR A 237 7.69 9.55 10.11
N LEU A 238 7.69 10.71 9.43
CA LEU A 238 8.72 11.75 9.57
C LEU A 238 8.45 12.61 10.81
N GLU A 239 9.44 13.37 11.24
CA GLU A 239 9.31 14.30 12.40
C GLU A 239 8.25 15.38 12.21
N SER A 240 8.01 15.78 10.95
CA SER A 240 6.99 16.77 10.59
C SER A 240 5.56 16.23 10.60
N ALA A 241 5.38 14.91 10.70
CA ALA A 241 4.05 14.30 10.65
C ALA A 241 3.21 14.63 11.89
N GLU A 242 1.89 14.60 11.72
CA GLU A 242 0.94 14.82 12.82
C GLU A 242 0.70 13.55 13.64
N ALA A 243 0.52 12.42 12.93
CA ALA A 243 0.29 11.13 13.56
C ALA A 243 0.68 9.98 12.62
N VAL A 244 0.74 8.76 13.17
CA VAL A 244 0.93 7.55 12.36
C VAL A 244 -0.34 7.24 11.58
N LEU A 245 -1.50 7.26 12.22
CA LEU A 245 -2.79 6.89 11.65
C LEU A 245 -3.81 8.02 11.82
N PHE A 246 -4.68 8.12 10.84
CA PHE A 246 -5.86 8.98 10.88
C PHE A 246 -7.08 8.16 10.49
N THR A 247 -8.21 8.35 11.18
CA THR A 247 -9.51 7.78 10.82
C THR A 247 -10.63 8.75 11.17
N SER A 248 -11.50 9.01 10.23
CA SER A 248 -12.69 9.85 10.45
C SER A 248 -13.73 9.58 9.36
N ASN A 249 -15.00 9.85 9.63
CA ASN A 249 -15.95 10.00 8.56
C ASN A 249 -15.74 11.34 7.85
N TRP A 250 -15.99 11.37 6.54
CA TRP A 250 -15.97 12.61 5.78
C TRP A 250 -17.32 13.31 5.87
N GLY A 251 -17.34 14.54 6.34
CA GLY A 251 -18.55 15.32 6.53
C GLY A 251 -19.02 16.11 5.32
N GLY A 252 -18.45 15.87 4.14
CA GLY A 252 -18.86 16.53 2.89
C GLY A 252 -19.98 15.76 2.19
N ASP A 253 -20.87 16.48 1.65
CA ASP A 253 -22.14 16.17 0.98
C ASP A 253 -22.40 14.73 0.51
N ALA A 254 -22.09 14.39 -0.75
CA ALA A 254 -22.36 13.07 -1.33
C ALA A 254 -21.42 11.96 -0.81
N ALA A 255 -20.21 12.29 -0.38
CA ALA A 255 -19.26 11.33 0.15
C ALA A 255 -19.59 10.89 1.57
N ALA A 256 -20.35 11.66 2.33
CA ALA A 256 -20.72 11.35 3.72
C ALA A 256 -21.48 10.02 3.86
N ALA A 257 -22.34 9.70 2.89
CA ALA A 257 -23.14 8.47 2.90
C ALA A 257 -22.28 7.19 2.74
N THR A 258 -21.08 7.32 2.18
CA THR A 258 -20.14 6.21 1.93
C THR A 258 -18.88 6.29 2.80
N SER A 259 -18.84 7.23 3.75
CA SER A 259 -17.73 7.43 4.68
C SER A 259 -18.10 6.89 6.07
N ALA A 260 -17.35 5.89 6.54
CA ALA A 260 -17.61 5.26 7.84
C ALA A 260 -16.53 5.60 8.88
N GLY A 261 -15.31 5.92 8.47
CA GLY A 261 -14.20 6.20 9.39
C GLY A 261 -13.88 5.04 10.33
N GLU A 262 -13.90 3.80 9.84
CA GLU A 262 -13.66 2.59 10.63
C GLU A 262 -12.22 2.10 10.42
N LEU A 263 -11.46 1.96 11.51
CA LEU A 263 -10.10 1.43 11.50
C LEU A 263 -10.00 0.22 12.44
N THR A 264 -9.67 -0.94 11.89
CA THR A 264 -9.43 -2.18 12.65
C THR A 264 -7.96 -2.57 12.58
N ILE A 265 -7.33 -2.84 13.72
CA ILE A 265 -5.92 -3.24 13.79
C ILE A 265 -5.81 -4.58 14.54
N THR A 266 -5.31 -5.60 13.85
CA THR A 266 -5.10 -6.94 14.44
C THR A 266 -3.62 -7.27 14.61
N GLY A 267 -2.71 -6.47 14.01
CA GLY A 267 -1.27 -6.65 14.09
C GLY A 267 -0.50 -5.47 13.48
N GLY A 268 0.82 -5.63 13.38
CA GLY A 268 1.73 -4.61 12.83
C GLY A 268 2.54 -3.88 13.89
N THR A 269 3.49 -3.07 13.44
CA THR A 269 4.36 -2.24 14.28
C THR A 269 4.24 -0.79 13.88
N PHE A 270 3.91 0.07 14.85
CA PHE A 270 3.60 1.47 14.64
C PHE A 270 4.57 2.33 15.43
N LYS A 271 5.31 3.21 14.73
CA LYS A 271 6.33 4.06 15.33
C LYS A 271 6.17 5.51 14.90
N ARG A 272 6.12 6.37 15.89
CA ARG A 272 6.22 7.82 15.71
C ARG A 272 7.69 8.21 15.54
N ALA A 273 7.97 9.27 14.79
CA ALA A 273 9.31 9.82 14.74
C ALA A 273 9.71 10.53 16.03
N ASN A 274 8.73 11.11 16.75
CA ASN A 274 8.93 11.75 18.05
C ASN A 274 7.68 11.63 18.94
N ASN A 275 7.85 11.95 20.22
CA ASN A 275 6.80 11.78 21.25
C ASN A 275 5.70 12.85 21.21
N THR A 276 5.83 13.90 20.40
CA THR A 276 4.79 14.93 20.25
C THR A 276 3.72 14.52 19.25
N GLN A 277 4.01 13.55 18.41
CA GLN A 277 3.08 13.01 17.45
C GLN A 277 2.04 12.10 18.12
N LYS A 278 0.83 12.10 17.59
CA LYS A 278 -0.20 11.14 18.00
C LYS A 278 0.02 9.78 17.33
N MET A 279 -0.46 8.72 17.97
CA MET A 279 -0.53 7.40 17.30
C MET A 279 -1.72 7.38 16.35
N ILE A 280 -2.89 7.77 16.81
CA ILE A 280 -4.13 7.83 16.05
C ILE A 280 -4.75 9.22 16.24
N VAL A 281 -5.22 9.80 15.14
CA VAL A 281 -6.16 10.93 15.10
C VAL A 281 -7.49 10.37 14.62
N ASP A 282 -8.51 10.43 15.47
CA ASP A 282 -9.82 9.82 15.25
C ASP A 282 -10.95 10.82 15.00
N ALA A 283 -10.58 12.05 14.70
CA ALA A 283 -11.53 13.10 14.36
C ALA A 283 -10.92 14.12 13.39
N TYR A 284 -11.63 14.45 12.35
CA TYR A 284 -11.31 15.59 11.49
C TYR A 284 -11.73 16.91 12.15
N ASN A 285 -12.89 16.91 12.79
CA ASN A 285 -13.42 18.02 13.61
C ASN A 285 -14.46 17.46 14.60
N ALA A 286 -15.06 18.32 15.39
CA ALA A 286 -16.03 17.93 16.42
C ALA A 286 -17.26 17.15 15.90
N ASN A 287 -17.61 17.29 14.64
CA ASN A 287 -18.78 16.65 14.02
C ASN A 287 -18.40 15.42 13.17
N ASN A 288 -17.13 15.29 12.82
CA ASN A 288 -16.62 14.24 11.94
C ASN A 288 -15.58 13.42 12.70
N THR A 289 -16.02 12.30 13.24
CA THR A 289 -15.22 11.38 14.04
C THR A 289 -15.13 10.03 13.36
N GLY A 290 -14.09 9.30 13.66
CA GLY A 290 -13.92 7.91 13.27
C GLY A 290 -13.92 7.00 14.49
N THR A 291 -13.80 5.72 14.22
CA THR A 291 -13.64 4.68 15.23
C THR A 291 -12.38 3.89 14.97
N ALA A 292 -11.69 3.50 16.03
CA ALA A 292 -10.58 2.55 15.93
C ALA A 292 -10.82 1.39 16.90
N SER A 293 -10.47 0.18 16.47
CA SER A 293 -10.57 -1.06 17.26
C SER A 293 -9.24 -1.82 17.12
N ILE A 294 -8.58 -2.09 18.25
CA ILE A 294 -7.25 -2.70 18.29
C ILE A 294 -7.29 -4.00 19.09
N SER A 295 -6.92 -5.10 18.44
CA SER A 295 -6.83 -6.42 19.07
C SER A 295 -5.42 -7.02 19.06
N GLY A 296 -4.47 -6.37 18.38
CA GLY A 296 -3.06 -6.79 18.30
C GLY A 296 -2.16 -5.66 17.79
N GLY A 297 -0.88 -5.96 17.62
CA GLY A 297 0.13 -5.01 17.16
C GLY A 297 1.03 -4.49 18.27
N THR A 298 2.05 -3.70 17.89
CA THR A 298 3.00 -3.06 18.80
C THR A 298 3.05 -1.57 18.51
N PHE A 299 2.90 -0.76 19.55
CA PHE A 299 2.77 0.69 19.47
C PHE A 299 3.78 1.35 20.42
N ASP A 300 4.44 2.40 19.97
CA ASP A 300 5.34 3.20 20.80
C ASP A 300 4.62 4.32 21.59
N ALA A 301 3.29 4.30 21.59
CA ALA A 301 2.44 5.20 22.37
C ALA A 301 1.28 4.45 23.01
N ASP A 302 0.63 5.07 23.98
CA ASP A 302 -0.58 4.55 24.59
C ASP A 302 -1.75 4.52 23.59
N VAL A 303 -2.36 3.35 23.44
CA VAL A 303 -3.54 3.10 22.60
C VAL A 303 -4.69 2.46 23.40
N SER A 304 -4.62 2.50 24.71
CA SER A 304 -5.56 1.82 25.62
C SER A 304 -7.03 2.16 25.35
N GLN A 305 -7.31 3.40 24.93
CA GLN A 305 -8.68 3.85 24.62
C GLN A 305 -9.31 3.17 23.38
N TYR A 306 -8.50 2.51 22.53
CA TYR A 306 -8.94 1.86 21.31
C TYR A 306 -8.95 0.34 21.39
N LEU A 307 -8.56 -0.22 22.56
CA LEU A 307 -8.46 -1.68 22.71
C LEU A 307 -9.82 -2.36 22.72
N GLU A 308 -9.88 -3.48 22.02
CA GLU A 308 -11.04 -4.37 22.11
C GLU A 308 -11.20 -4.94 23.53
N SER A 309 -12.43 -5.31 23.88
CA SER A 309 -12.72 -5.94 25.18
C SER A 309 -11.86 -7.19 25.39
N GLY A 310 -11.25 -7.32 26.56
CA GLY A 310 -10.34 -8.41 26.89
C GLY A 310 -8.91 -8.25 26.40
N LYS A 311 -8.56 -7.11 25.85
CA LYS A 311 -7.19 -6.75 25.42
C LYS A 311 -6.53 -5.79 26.39
N GLN A 312 -5.20 -5.84 26.44
CA GLN A 312 -4.36 -4.88 27.15
C GLN A 312 -3.14 -4.52 26.32
N GLN A 313 -2.60 -3.33 26.54
CA GLN A 313 -1.28 -2.97 26.05
C GLN A 313 -0.24 -3.28 27.14
N ASN A 314 0.78 -4.06 26.78
CA ASN A 314 1.89 -4.43 27.65
C ASN A 314 2.94 -3.30 27.73
N ALA A 315 3.88 -3.40 28.67
CA ALA A 315 4.93 -2.39 28.87
C ALA A 315 5.89 -2.26 27.67
N ASP A 316 6.00 -3.27 26.83
CA ASP A 316 6.78 -3.25 25.57
C ASP A 316 5.99 -2.66 24.39
N GLY A 317 4.79 -2.18 24.62
CA GLY A 317 3.90 -1.60 23.62
C GLY A 317 3.06 -2.62 22.85
N SER A 318 3.27 -3.92 23.04
CA SER A 318 2.49 -4.95 22.38
C SER A 318 1.06 -5.05 22.95
N VAL A 319 0.09 -5.32 22.07
CA VAL A 319 -1.30 -5.56 22.46
C VAL A 319 -1.59 -7.05 22.45
N GLY A 320 -2.12 -7.54 23.57
CA GLY A 320 -2.45 -8.95 23.75
C GLY A 320 -3.66 -9.16 24.64
N ASN A 321 -4.00 -10.42 24.88
CA ASN A 321 -5.10 -10.76 25.77
C ASN A 321 -4.74 -10.43 27.22
N ILE A 322 -5.72 -9.95 27.98
CA ILE A 322 -5.59 -9.87 29.44
C ILE A 322 -5.39 -11.29 29.98
N PRO A 323 -4.32 -11.56 30.75
CA PRO A 323 -4.09 -12.87 31.32
C PRO A 323 -5.27 -13.32 32.17
N ARG A 324 -5.79 -14.51 31.90
CA ARG A 324 -6.82 -15.12 32.73
C ARG A 324 -6.14 -15.93 33.82
N TYR A 325 -6.21 -15.44 35.04
CA TYR A 325 -5.82 -16.24 36.20
C TYR A 325 -6.96 -17.15 36.57
N TYR A 326 -6.81 -18.47 36.37
CA TYR A 326 -7.74 -19.46 36.89
C TYR A 326 -7.49 -19.62 38.39
N TYR A 327 -8.41 -19.18 39.22
CA TYR A 327 -8.43 -19.56 40.61
C TYR A 327 -8.91 -21.01 40.68
N ASN A 328 -7.99 -21.96 40.87
CA ASN A 328 -8.37 -23.34 41.26
C ASN A 328 -8.87 -23.28 42.69
N SER A 329 -10.15 -23.01 42.90
CA SER A 329 -10.77 -23.32 44.17
C SER A 329 -10.93 -24.83 44.22
N THR A 330 -9.92 -25.54 44.65
CA THR A 330 -10.12 -26.87 45.26
C THR A 330 -10.87 -26.65 46.53
N THR A 331 -12.20 -26.66 46.49
CA THR A 331 -13.03 -26.93 47.65
C THR A 331 -12.75 -28.37 48.08
N THR A 332 -11.71 -28.59 48.85
CA THR A 332 -11.63 -29.72 49.74
C THR A 332 -12.64 -29.43 50.86
N THR A 333 -13.80 -30.06 50.77
CA THR A 333 -14.67 -30.25 51.92
C THR A 333 -13.94 -31.21 52.89
N ASP A 334 -13.03 -30.65 53.67
CA ASP A 334 -12.47 -31.38 54.78
C ASP A 334 -13.28 -31.04 56.04
N THR A 335 -14.25 -31.91 56.33
CA THR A 335 -14.92 -31.95 57.61
C THR A 335 -13.99 -32.57 58.63
N LYS A 336 -13.06 -31.82 59.15
CA LYS A 336 -12.40 -32.09 60.43
C LYS A 336 -12.29 -30.79 61.21
N LYS A 337 -13.09 -30.78 62.26
CA LYS A 337 -12.99 -29.87 63.37
C LYS A 337 -11.66 -30.17 64.09
N ASP A 338 -10.74 -29.22 64.01
CA ASP A 338 -9.61 -29.18 64.90
C ASP A 338 -9.46 -27.77 65.47
N ASP A 339 -9.74 -27.69 66.74
CA ASP A 339 -9.54 -26.53 67.57
C ASP A 339 -8.02 -26.33 67.81
N ASN A 340 -7.36 -25.61 66.92
CA ASN A 340 -6.05 -25.07 67.27
C ASN A 340 -5.87 -23.67 66.68
N LYS A 341 -5.86 -22.71 67.54
CA LYS A 341 -5.55 -21.31 67.28
C LYS A 341 -4.11 -21.19 66.77
N GLY A 342 -3.87 -21.45 65.52
CA GLY A 342 -2.69 -21.00 64.81
C GLY A 342 -3.08 -19.85 63.87
N THR A 343 -2.55 -18.68 64.14
CA THR A 343 -2.67 -17.54 63.22
C THR A 343 -2.00 -17.90 61.89
N SER A 344 -2.77 -18.49 61.04
CA SER A 344 -2.40 -18.57 59.63
C SER A 344 -2.38 -17.14 59.07
N PRO A 345 -1.32 -16.71 58.46
CA PRO A 345 -1.37 -15.45 57.76
C PRO A 345 -2.45 -15.59 56.69
N LYS A 346 -3.48 -14.77 56.81
CA LYS A 346 -4.45 -14.63 55.71
C LYS A 346 -3.68 -14.00 54.55
N THR A 347 -3.04 -14.87 53.82
CA THR A 347 -2.40 -14.52 52.57
C THR A 347 -3.52 -14.27 51.57
N PHE A 348 -3.73 -13.00 51.33
CA PHE A 348 -4.20 -12.50 50.10
C PHE A 348 -5.58 -12.91 49.61
N ASP A 349 -6.54 -12.41 50.29
CA ASP A 349 -7.81 -12.06 49.68
C ASP A 349 -7.78 -10.61 49.15
N ALA A 350 -6.62 -10.14 48.72
CA ALA A 350 -6.53 -8.91 47.97
C ALA A 350 -7.02 -9.20 46.57
N GLY A 351 -8.17 -8.68 46.26
CA GLY A 351 -8.86 -8.91 45.02
C GLY A 351 -8.00 -8.73 43.79
N VAL A 352 -8.39 -9.36 42.72
CA VAL A 352 -7.76 -9.47 41.40
C VAL A 352 -7.16 -8.14 40.89
N GLY A 353 -7.68 -6.98 41.32
CA GLY A 353 -7.16 -5.67 40.99
C GLY A 353 -5.74 -5.35 41.52
N ILE A 354 -5.31 -6.00 42.63
CA ILE A 354 -3.96 -5.76 43.18
C ILE A 354 -2.91 -6.58 42.42
N TYR A 355 -3.28 -7.70 41.83
CA TYR A 355 -2.36 -8.52 41.04
C TYR A 355 -2.04 -7.93 39.67
N ALA A 356 -2.99 -7.23 39.06
CA ALA A 356 -2.73 -6.55 37.79
C ALA A 356 -1.73 -5.41 37.96
N VAL A 357 -1.82 -4.67 39.10
CA VAL A 357 -0.87 -3.59 39.40
C VAL A 357 0.48 -4.12 39.89
N THR A 358 0.49 -5.25 40.62
CA THR A 358 1.74 -5.87 41.11
C THR A 358 2.45 -6.68 40.04
N ALA A 359 1.79 -7.21 39.02
CA ALA A 359 2.46 -7.87 37.89
C ALA A 359 3.34 -6.88 37.11
N VAL A 360 2.87 -5.65 36.90
CA VAL A 360 3.66 -4.59 36.25
C VAL A 360 4.79 -4.10 37.17
N LEU A 361 4.56 -4.04 38.47
CA LEU A 361 5.58 -3.64 39.46
C LEU A 361 6.54 -4.77 39.83
N SER A 362 6.17 -6.05 39.72
CA SER A 362 7.01 -7.19 40.07
C SER A 362 8.10 -7.46 39.05
N VAL A 363 7.88 -7.19 37.76
CA VAL A 363 8.93 -7.31 36.73
C VAL A 363 10.01 -6.27 36.93
N THR A 364 9.66 -5.05 37.32
CA THR A 364 10.64 -4.01 37.65
C THR A 364 11.29 -4.24 39.04
N GLY A 365 10.55 -4.78 39.99
CA GLY A 365 11.04 -5.09 41.34
C GLY A 365 11.98 -6.30 41.43
N MET A 366 11.75 -7.35 40.64
CA MET A 366 12.64 -8.51 40.59
C MET A 366 13.98 -8.21 39.91
N ALA A 367 13.99 -7.33 38.93
CA ALA A 367 15.25 -6.87 38.34
C ALA A 367 16.09 -6.05 39.34
N TRP A 368 15.46 -5.39 40.31
CA TRP A 368 16.15 -4.58 41.30
C TRP A 368 16.65 -5.40 42.49
N THR A 369 15.93 -6.45 42.89
CA THR A 369 16.34 -7.33 43.99
C THR A 369 17.44 -8.33 43.58
N ALA A 370 17.50 -8.76 42.31
CA ALA A 370 18.58 -9.59 41.81
C ALA A 370 19.95 -8.85 41.79
N LYS A 371 19.95 -7.51 41.68
CA LYS A 371 21.17 -6.68 41.68
C LYS A 371 21.74 -6.38 43.05
N LYS A 372 21.05 -6.72 44.15
CA LYS A 372 21.47 -6.49 45.53
C LYS A 372 22.04 -7.74 46.25
N ARG A 373 22.12 -8.89 45.57
CA ARG A 373 22.58 -10.15 46.15
C ARG A 373 23.89 -10.70 45.56
N HIS A 374 24.65 -9.83 44.89
CA HIS A 374 26.03 -10.17 44.52
C HIS A 374 26.98 -9.04 44.91
#